data_63daa16f1b13511ca588532dc29d8ee2
#
_entry.id   63daa16f1b13511ca588532dc29d8ee2
#
_cell.length_a   1.000
_cell.length_b   1.000
_cell.length_c   1.000
_cell.angle_alpha   90.00
_cell.angle_beta   90.00
_cell.angle_gamma   90.00
#
_symmetry.space_group_name_H-M   'P 1'
#
loop_
_entity.id
_entity.type
_entity.pdbx_description
1 polymer ?
#
loop_
_entity_poly.entity_id
_entity_poly.type
_entity_poly.pdbx_seq_one_letter_code
_entity_poly.pdbx_strand_id
1 'polypeptide(L)'
;MFGTQDKRFDRLLNAILESSFVKEHEVYLQLGYTKGNYEGLQYQDYYTEEALLEQIRLADAVITHAGVGSIVSALKLHKKTIVVPRLGKYKEQNNDHQVQIMERFAFEGYVIPVKDEKLLDQAIQQLDDFEPKEYQTGKQNIIDTIDKFITSL
;
A
#
# COMPACT_ATOMS: atom_id res chain seq x y z
N MET A 1 3.55 3.47 -2.06
CA MET A 1 3.03 3.42 -3.46
C MET A 1 1.58 3.83 -3.48
N PHE A 2 1.22 4.84 -4.28
CA PHE A 2 -0.15 5.39 -4.31
C PHE A 2 -0.99 4.86 -5.48
N GLY A 3 -0.39 4.03 -6.33
CA GLY A 3 -1.05 3.47 -7.50
C GLY A 3 -1.09 4.42 -8.69
N THR A 4 -1.78 3.99 -9.75
CA THR A 4 -1.83 4.69 -11.04
C THR A 4 -3.19 5.35 -11.33
N GLN A 5 -4.09 5.38 -10.36
CA GLN A 5 -5.41 5.95 -10.49
C GLN A 5 -5.36 7.47 -10.64
N ASP A 6 -6.30 8.02 -11.40
CA ASP A 6 -6.46 9.46 -11.71
C ASP A 6 -7.05 10.28 -10.54
N LYS A 7 -6.84 9.84 -9.32
CA LYS A 7 -7.32 10.49 -8.09
C LYS A 7 -6.19 10.70 -7.10
N ARG A 8 -6.25 11.83 -6.43
CA ARG A 8 -5.29 12.18 -5.37
C ARG A 8 -5.45 11.28 -4.16
N PHE A 9 -4.35 11.09 -3.44
CA PHE A 9 -4.31 10.37 -2.16
C PHE A 9 -3.57 11.20 -1.11
N ASP A 10 -4.00 12.45 -0.97
CA ASP A 10 -3.36 13.44 -0.10
C ASP A 10 -3.36 13.01 1.37
N ARG A 11 -4.40 12.31 1.80
CA ARG A 11 -4.53 11.80 3.17
C ARG A 11 -3.36 10.89 3.55
N LEU A 12 -3.00 9.93 2.71
CA LEU A 12 -1.85 9.07 2.96
C LEU A 12 -0.54 9.85 2.87
N LEU A 13 -0.43 10.77 1.90
CA LEU A 13 0.77 11.60 1.79
C LEU A 13 0.98 12.46 3.03
N ASN A 14 -0.07 13.12 3.53
CA ASN A 14 0.02 13.93 4.74
C ASN A 14 0.42 13.08 5.96
N ALA A 15 -0.16 11.89 6.10
CA ALA A 15 0.23 10.96 7.17
C ALA A 15 1.70 10.56 7.09
N ILE A 16 2.24 10.34 5.90
CA ILE A 16 3.66 10.06 5.69
C ILE A 16 4.52 11.27 6.08
N LEU A 17 4.15 12.48 5.66
CA LEU A 17 4.90 13.70 5.95
C LEU A 17 4.90 14.06 7.45
N GLU A 18 3.82 13.75 8.15
CA GLU A 18 3.67 13.98 9.59
C GLU A 18 4.32 12.88 10.44
N SER A 19 4.60 11.72 9.85
CA SER A 19 5.19 10.57 10.54
C SER A 19 6.57 10.89 11.12
N SER A 20 6.79 10.52 12.37
CA SER A 20 8.09 10.62 13.03
C SER A 20 9.14 9.72 12.35
N PHE A 21 8.74 8.58 11.82
CA PHE A 21 9.62 7.61 11.17
C PHE A 21 10.19 8.10 9.83
N VAL A 22 9.45 8.91 9.10
CA VAL A 22 9.90 9.45 7.81
C VAL A 22 11.16 10.31 7.97
N LYS A 23 11.32 10.95 9.11
CA LYS A 23 12.49 11.80 9.40
C LYS A 23 13.75 10.99 9.70
N GLU A 24 13.59 9.73 10.08
CA GLU A 24 14.68 8.83 10.51
C GLU A 24 15.02 7.76 9.46
N HIS A 25 14.21 7.67 8.38
CA HIS A 25 14.34 6.64 7.35
C HIS A 25 14.40 7.23 5.95
N GLU A 26 15.03 6.51 5.05
CA GLU A 26 15.01 6.83 3.64
C GLU A 26 13.66 6.42 3.03
N VAL A 27 12.96 7.39 2.42
CA VAL A 27 11.61 7.17 1.90
C VAL A 27 11.55 7.47 0.42
N TYR A 28 11.11 6.48 -0.36
CA TYR A 28 10.87 6.58 -1.79
C TYR A 28 9.38 6.56 -2.08
N LEU A 29 8.87 7.57 -2.78
CA LEU A 29 7.45 7.72 -3.06
C LEU A 29 7.14 7.54 -4.54
N GLN A 30 6.12 6.74 -4.83
CA GLN A 30 5.40 6.79 -6.10
C GLN A 30 4.05 7.47 -5.84
N LEU A 31 3.88 8.68 -6.37
CA LEU A 31 2.77 9.57 -6.04
C LEU A 31 1.53 9.35 -6.94
N GLY A 32 1.72 8.80 -8.14
CA GLY A 32 0.65 8.70 -9.11
C GLY A 32 0.09 10.08 -9.46
N TYR A 33 -1.19 10.25 -9.32
CA TYR A 33 -1.89 11.51 -9.60
C TYR A 33 -1.78 12.54 -8.46
N THR A 34 -1.25 12.15 -7.30
CA THR A 34 -1.05 13.05 -6.16
C THR A 34 0.11 13.99 -6.45
N LYS A 35 -0.15 15.31 -6.48
CA LYS A 35 0.83 16.33 -6.87
C LYS A 35 1.25 17.17 -5.67
N GLY A 36 2.53 17.53 -5.64
CA GLY A 36 3.11 18.43 -4.66
C GLY A 36 4.61 18.58 -4.86
N ASN A 37 5.21 19.52 -4.17
CA ASN A 37 6.65 19.64 -4.04
C ASN A 37 7.03 19.28 -2.60
N TYR A 38 7.84 18.26 -2.45
CA TYR A 38 8.16 17.67 -1.15
C TYR A 38 9.68 17.69 -0.96
N GLU A 39 10.18 18.81 -0.44
CA GLU A 39 11.60 18.96 -0.14
C GLU A 39 12.09 17.85 0.80
N GLY A 40 13.24 17.29 0.46
CA GLY A 40 13.88 16.25 1.28
C GLY A 40 13.34 14.82 1.06
N LEU A 41 12.33 14.61 0.23
CA LEU A 41 11.85 13.28 -0.13
C LEU A 41 12.24 12.90 -1.57
N GLN A 42 12.54 11.62 -1.75
CA GLN A 42 12.75 11.07 -3.09
C GLN A 42 11.41 10.58 -3.64
N TYR A 43 10.97 11.16 -4.75
CA TYR A 43 9.68 10.78 -5.33
C TYR A 43 9.67 10.84 -6.85
N GLN A 44 8.77 10.06 -7.44
CA GLN A 44 8.36 10.14 -8.83
C GLN A 44 6.84 9.99 -8.92
N ASP A 45 6.25 10.56 -9.95
CA ASP A 45 4.82 10.37 -10.23
C ASP A 45 4.58 8.89 -10.61
N TYR A 46 5.37 8.37 -11.52
CA TYR A 46 5.29 6.98 -11.99
C TYR A 46 6.68 6.41 -12.21
N TYR A 47 6.82 5.14 -11.86
CA TYR A 47 7.95 4.31 -12.26
C TYR A 47 7.56 3.41 -13.42
N THR A 48 8.52 2.97 -14.23
CA THR A 48 8.34 1.77 -15.04
C THR A 48 8.14 0.56 -14.11
N GLU A 49 7.52 -0.50 -14.61
CA GLU A 49 7.32 -1.72 -13.81
C GLU A 49 8.65 -2.25 -13.26
N GLU A 50 9.68 -2.30 -14.11
CA GLU A 50 11.02 -2.76 -13.71
C GLU A 50 11.63 -1.89 -12.60
N ALA A 51 11.57 -0.56 -12.74
CA ALA A 51 12.11 0.37 -11.76
C ALA A 51 11.31 0.32 -10.44
N LEU A 52 10.00 0.14 -10.49
CA LEU A 52 9.17 -0.03 -9.30
C LEU A 52 9.51 -1.32 -8.55
N LEU A 53 9.64 -2.43 -9.25
CA LEU A 53 10.03 -3.71 -8.66
C LEU A 53 11.43 -3.64 -8.03
N GLU A 54 12.35 -2.90 -8.64
CA GLU A 54 13.67 -2.68 -8.05
C GLU A 54 13.59 -1.85 -6.76
N GLN A 55 12.81 -0.77 -6.73
CA GLN A 55 12.58 0.00 -5.50
C GLN A 55 11.95 -0.85 -4.40
N ILE A 56 10.97 -1.68 -4.75
CA ILE A 56 10.36 -2.63 -3.79
C ILE A 56 11.42 -3.62 -3.28
N ARG A 57 12.28 -4.13 -4.15
CA ARG A 57 13.34 -5.09 -3.78
C ARG A 57 14.34 -4.49 -2.79
N LEU A 58 14.71 -3.23 -2.96
CA LEU A 58 15.64 -2.51 -2.09
C LEU A 58 15.03 -2.07 -0.75
N ALA A 59 13.72 -1.87 -0.69
CA ALA A 59 13.03 -1.42 0.51
C ALA A 59 12.98 -2.50 1.60
N ASP A 60 13.04 -2.10 2.86
CA ASP A 60 12.82 -2.99 4.02
C ASP A 60 11.33 -3.28 4.21
N ALA A 61 10.48 -2.28 3.96
CA ALA A 61 9.03 -2.40 4.04
C ALA A 61 8.34 -1.57 2.95
N VAL A 62 7.09 -1.88 2.69
CA VAL A 62 6.27 -1.21 1.68
C VAL A 62 4.99 -0.68 2.31
N ILE A 63 4.69 0.60 2.08
CA ILE A 63 3.39 1.19 2.36
C ILE A 63 2.67 1.40 1.02
N THR A 64 1.46 0.85 0.89
CA THR A 64 0.73 0.92 -0.38
C THR A 64 -0.76 1.14 -0.18
N HIS A 65 -1.42 1.69 -1.22
CA HIS A 65 -2.87 1.63 -1.31
C HIS A 65 -3.34 0.17 -1.47
N ALA A 66 -4.63 -0.09 -1.26
CA ALA A 66 -5.16 -1.45 -1.35
C ALA A 66 -5.46 -1.88 -2.80
N GLY A 67 -4.57 -1.59 -3.73
CA GLY A 67 -4.60 -2.15 -5.08
C GLY A 67 -3.98 -3.54 -5.08
N VAL A 68 -4.71 -4.55 -5.58
CA VAL A 68 -4.27 -5.96 -5.57
C VAL A 68 -2.88 -6.11 -6.23
N GLY A 69 -2.65 -5.49 -7.38
CA GLY A 69 -1.37 -5.57 -8.08
C GLY A 69 -0.20 -5.06 -7.23
N SER A 70 -0.38 -3.92 -6.55
CA SER A 70 0.66 -3.33 -5.70
C SER A 70 0.95 -4.19 -4.46
N ILE A 71 -0.09 -4.73 -3.82
CA ILE A 71 0.06 -5.65 -2.68
C ILE A 71 0.80 -6.91 -3.13
N VAL A 72 0.34 -7.56 -4.19
CA VAL A 72 0.94 -8.80 -4.70
C VAL A 72 2.39 -8.61 -5.12
N SER A 73 2.74 -7.48 -5.73
CA SER A 73 4.14 -7.17 -6.10
C SER A 73 5.05 -7.11 -4.86
N ALA A 74 4.59 -6.48 -3.78
CA ALA A 74 5.34 -6.42 -2.53
C ALA A 74 5.47 -7.82 -1.87
N LEU A 75 4.38 -8.58 -1.81
CA LEU A 75 4.35 -9.91 -1.20
C LEU A 75 5.22 -10.93 -1.96
N LYS A 76 5.22 -10.89 -3.30
CA LYS A 76 6.10 -11.74 -4.13
C LYS A 76 7.58 -11.48 -3.90
N LEU A 77 7.92 -10.28 -3.47
CA LEU A 77 9.28 -9.89 -3.10
C LEU A 77 9.55 -10.03 -1.59
N HIS A 78 8.66 -10.73 -0.87
CA HIS A 78 8.75 -11.03 0.56
C HIS A 78 8.89 -9.77 1.44
N LYS A 79 8.21 -8.67 1.06
CA LYS A 79 8.26 -7.42 1.81
C LYS A 79 7.17 -7.35 2.85
N LYS A 80 7.54 -6.92 4.07
CA LYS A 80 6.58 -6.52 5.08
C LYS A 80 5.77 -5.35 4.54
N THR A 81 4.45 -5.47 4.53
CA THR A 81 3.59 -4.55 3.78
C THR A 81 2.50 -3.97 4.65
N ILE A 82 2.43 -2.64 4.69
CA ILE A 82 1.32 -1.88 5.29
C ILE A 82 0.37 -1.46 4.16
N VAL A 83 -0.92 -1.67 4.37
CA VAL A 83 -1.94 -1.33 3.39
C VAL A 83 -2.90 -0.28 3.95
N VAL A 84 -3.02 0.84 3.22
CA VAL A 84 -3.93 1.95 3.54
C VAL A 84 -4.95 2.09 2.42
N PRO A 85 -6.24 1.82 2.63
CA PRO A 85 -7.22 1.82 1.56
C PRO A 85 -7.58 3.25 1.14
N ARG A 86 -7.82 3.45 -0.14
CA ARG A 86 -8.50 4.64 -0.66
C ARG A 86 -9.98 4.56 -0.30
N LEU A 87 -10.57 5.68 0.09
CA LEU A 87 -11.94 5.74 0.58
C LEU A 87 -12.81 6.64 -0.31
N GLY A 88 -14.02 6.14 -0.62
CA GLY A 88 -15.01 6.86 -1.41
C GLY A 88 -15.43 8.19 -0.78
N LYS A 89 -15.58 8.24 0.57
CA LYS A 89 -15.94 9.45 1.32
C LYS A 89 -14.96 10.61 1.13
N TYR A 90 -13.70 10.35 0.80
CA TYR A 90 -12.68 11.36 0.50
C TYR A 90 -12.47 11.58 -0.99
N LYS A 91 -13.32 10.97 -1.84
CA LYS A 91 -13.20 11.02 -3.31
C LYS A 91 -11.88 10.46 -3.85
N GLU A 92 -11.20 9.62 -3.06
CA GLU A 92 -9.97 8.93 -3.44
C GLU A 92 -10.23 7.71 -4.32
N GLN A 93 -11.46 7.19 -4.27
CA GLN A 93 -11.99 6.06 -5.03
C GLN A 93 -13.49 6.27 -5.29
N ASN A 94 -14.07 5.55 -6.24
CA ASN A 94 -15.50 5.59 -6.52
C ASN A 94 -16.35 4.80 -5.51
N ASN A 95 -15.71 3.85 -4.82
CA ASN A 95 -16.33 2.95 -3.85
C ASN A 95 -15.32 2.57 -2.76
N ASP A 96 -15.73 1.75 -1.80
CA ASP A 96 -14.88 1.32 -0.68
C ASP A 96 -14.36 -0.12 -0.85
N HIS A 97 -14.27 -0.65 -2.09
CA HIS A 97 -13.73 -1.99 -2.35
C HIS A 97 -12.30 -2.18 -1.85
N GLN A 98 -11.50 -1.12 -1.79
CA GLN A 98 -10.14 -1.20 -1.26
C GLN A 98 -10.12 -1.56 0.23
N VAL A 99 -11.14 -1.20 1.00
CA VAL A 99 -11.28 -1.64 2.39
C VAL A 99 -11.42 -3.16 2.46
N GLN A 100 -12.27 -3.74 1.61
CA GLN A 100 -12.51 -5.18 1.57
C GLN A 100 -11.26 -5.95 1.13
N ILE A 101 -10.53 -5.44 0.13
CA ILE A 101 -9.26 -6.01 -0.32
C ILE A 101 -8.25 -6.02 0.83
N MET A 102 -8.05 -4.88 1.50
CA MET A 102 -7.16 -4.76 2.64
C MET A 102 -7.52 -5.75 3.75
N GLU A 103 -8.80 -5.80 4.13
CA GLU A 103 -9.30 -6.71 5.18
C GLU A 103 -9.05 -8.17 4.83
N ARG A 104 -9.23 -8.55 3.56
CA ARG A 104 -8.98 -9.91 3.11
C ARG A 104 -7.51 -10.28 3.22
N PHE A 105 -6.59 -9.44 2.73
CA PHE A 105 -5.15 -9.70 2.84
C PHE A 105 -4.67 -9.70 4.30
N ALA A 106 -5.24 -8.84 5.14
CA ALA A 106 -4.94 -8.82 6.57
C ALA A 106 -5.46 -10.08 7.30
N PHE A 107 -6.67 -10.54 6.98
CA PHE A 107 -7.23 -11.76 7.56
C PHE A 107 -6.40 -13.00 7.21
N GLU A 108 -5.85 -13.05 6.01
CA GLU A 108 -4.92 -14.11 5.61
C GLU A 108 -3.53 -14.00 6.27
N GLY A 109 -3.24 -12.89 6.94
CA GLY A 109 -1.97 -12.67 7.63
C GLY A 109 -0.83 -12.21 6.72
N TYR A 110 -1.14 -11.60 5.59
CA TYR A 110 -0.15 -11.14 4.63
C TYR A 110 0.31 -9.70 4.84
N VAL A 111 -0.56 -8.84 5.40
CA VAL A 111 -0.30 -7.40 5.49
C VAL A 111 -0.77 -6.83 6.83
N ILE A 112 -0.24 -5.66 7.21
CA ILE A 112 -0.74 -4.85 8.31
C ILE A 112 -1.77 -3.87 7.75
N PRO A 113 -3.05 -3.92 8.19
CA PRO A 113 -4.08 -3.02 7.73
C PRO A 113 -4.06 -1.69 8.49
N VAL A 114 -4.23 -0.57 7.78
CA VAL A 114 -4.40 0.76 8.37
C VAL A 114 -5.69 1.37 7.84
N LYS A 115 -6.76 1.33 8.63
CA LYS A 115 -8.07 1.90 8.28
C LYS A 115 -8.11 3.42 8.48
N ASP A 116 -7.42 3.92 9.49
CA ASP A 116 -7.26 5.34 9.81
C ASP A 116 -5.78 5.71 9.66
N GLU A 117 -5.48 6.63 8.77
CA GLU A 117 -4.12 7.09 8.48
C GLU A 117 -3.38 7.63 9.70
N LYS A 118 -4.10 8.10 10.72
CA LYS A 118 -3.53 8.56 12.01
C LYS A 118 -2.82 7.44 12.77
N LEU A 119 -3.13 6.19 12.45
CA LEU A 119 -2.50 5.00 13.03
C LEU A 119 -1.28 4.53 12.22
N LEU A 120 -0.82 5.30 11.23
CA LEU A 120 0.30 4.91 10.38
C LEU A 120 1.57 4.65 11.18
N ASP A 121 1.95 5.54 12.09
CA ASP A 121 3.14 5.37 12.93
C ASP A 121 3.05 4.10 13.80
N GLN A 122 1.87 3.81 14.35
CA GLN A 122 1.65 2.58 15.09
C GLN A 122 1.81 1.33 14.21
N ALA A 123 1.33 1.37 12.97
CA ALA A 123 1.50 0.28 12.03
C ALA A 123 2.97 0.10 11.61
N ILE A 124 3.73 1.19 11.48
CA ILE A 124 5.17 1.13 11.21
C ILE A 124 5.92 0.47 12.36
N GLN A 125 5.59 0.80 13.62
CA GLN A 125 6.17 0.15 14.80
C GLN A 125 5.88 -1.37 14.83
N GLN A 126 4.72 -1.80 14.36
CA GLN A 126 4.38 -3.22 14.28
C GLN A 126 5.22 -4.00 13.27
N LEU A 127 5.89 -3.33 12.32
CA LEU A 127 6.73 -4.02 11.33
C LEU A 127 7.85 -4.84 11.97
N ASP A 128 8.39 -4.42 13.11
CA ASP A 128 9.49 -5.13 13.78
C ASP A 128 9.06 -6.55 14.17
N ASP A 129 7.87 -6.68 14.74
CA ASP A 129 7.32 -7.95 15.27
C ASP A 129 6.43 -8.68 14.24
N PHE A 130 6.09 -8.04 13.12
CA PHE A 130 5.20 -8.62 12.13
C PHE A 130 5.91 -9.64 11.26
N GLU A 131 5.47 -10.88 11.32
CA GLU A 131 5.93 -11.98 10.46
C GLU A 131 4.82 -12.34 9.45
N PRO A 132 4.88 -11.82 8.21
CA PRO A 132 3.88 -12.11 7.20
C PRO A 132 3.91 -13.59 6.82
N LYS A 133 2.75 -14.18 6.59
CA LYS A 133 2.67 -15.49 5.96
C LYS A 133 3.27 -15.44 4.55
N GLU A 134 3.90 -16.53 4.15
CA GLU A 134 4.44 -16.66 2.81
C GLU A 134 3.31 -16.63 1.75
N TYR A 135 3.40 -15.67 0.83
CA TYR A 135 2.46 -15.55 -0.26
C TYR A 135 2.73 -16.60 -1.33
N GLN A 136 1.83 -17.57 -1.44
CA GLN A 136 1.94 -18.65 -2.43
C GLN A 136 1.26 -18.27 -3.75
N THR A 137 2.04 -18.06 -4.78
CA THR A 137 1.57 -17.67 -6.13
C THR A 137 0.75 -18.75 -6.86
N GLY A 138 0.67 -19.97 -6.34
CA GLY A 138 -0.07 -21.09 -6.94
C GLY A 138 -1.54 -21.19 -6.55
N LYS A 139 -2.01 -20.36 -5.62
CA LYS A 139 -3.45 -20.29 -5.30
C LYS A 139 -4.11 -19.20 -6.13
N GLN A 140 -4.39 -19.51 -7.39
CA GLN A 140 -5.35 -18.80 -8.25
C GLN A 140 -6.63 -18.41 -7.47
N ASN A 141 -6.94 -19.17 -6.41
CA ASN A 141 -8.11 -19.02 -5.56
C ASN A 141 -8.22 -17.70 -4.80
N ILE A 142 -7.14 -16.98 -4.49
CA ILE A 142 -7.26 -15.70 -3.75
C ILE A 142 -7.67 -14.58 -4.68
N ILE A 143 -7.06 -14.48 -5.84
CA ILE A 143 -7.43 -13.50 -6.87
C ILE A 143 -8.85 -13.80 -7.35
N ASP A 144 -9.16 -15.07 -7.67
CA ASP A 144 -10.49 -15.51 -8.08
C ASP A 144 -11.54 -15.32 -6.97
N THR A 145 -11.15 -15.45 -5.70
CA THR A 145 -12.05 -15.21 -4.56
C THR A 145 -12.30 -13.73 -4.35
N ILE A 146 -11.28 -12.89 -4.51
CA ILE A 146 -11.43 -11.43 -4.44
C ILE A 146 -12.26 -10.94 -5.64
N ASP A 147 -11.99 -11.41 -6.86
CA ASP A 147 -12.77 -11.06 -8.05
C ASP A 147 -14.23 -11.53 -7.95
N LYS A 148 -14.47 -12.74 -7.46
CA LYS A 148 -15.84 -13.24 -7.21
C LYS A 148 -16.55 -12.42 -6.13
N PHE A 149 -15.85 -12.03 -5.07
CA PHE A 149 -16.42 -11.22 -4.00
C PHE A 149 -16.73 -9.80 -4.49
N ILE A 150 -15.87 -9.19 -5.28
CA ILE A 150 -16.08 -7.87 -5.89
C ILE A 150 -17.20 -7.90 -6.92
N THR A 151 -17.36 -9.01 -7.66
CA THR A 151 -18.40 -9.16 -8.72
C THR A 151 -19.77 -9.55 -8.15
N SER A 152 -19.82 -10.04 -6.91
CA SER A 152 -21.07 -10.45 -6.24
C SER A 152 -21.76 -9.33 -5.45
N LEU A 153 -21.18 -8.13 -5.46
CA LEU A 153 -21.72 -6.91 -4.85
C LEU A 153 -22.32 -5.98 -5.89
#